data_5c297e2a0b0a27fdc14d68c3d5265e7a
#
_entry.id   5c297e2a0b0a27fdc14d68c3d5265e7a
#
_cell.length_a   1.000
_cell.length_b   1.000
_cell.length_c   1.000
_cell.angle_alpha   90.00
_cell.angle_beta   90.00
_cell.angle_gamma   90.00
#
_symmetry.space_group_name_H-M   'P 1'
#
loop_
_entity.id
_entity.type
_entity.pdbx_description
1 polymer ?
#
loop_
_entity_poly.entity_id
_entity_poly.type
_entity_poly.pdbx_seq_one_letter_code
_entity_poly.pdbx_strand_id
1 'polypeptide(L)'
;MPIKISIPETELYDEENNMFIYIKKQDISLEHSLVSLQKWEQKWKVPFLSKYTNKTPEMMRDYIRCMTITQNVDPDVYRAIPASEFKRIVDYIEDPMTATTIRKDEKPNREIITAEIIYYWMVEHGIPPEYRKWHLNSLLMLINVCSEKRAPEKKRSQSEINDYHRRINAMNRARFNSKG
;
A
#
# COMPACT_ATOMS: atom_id res chain seq x y z
N MET A 1 7.81 -4.40 8.51
CA MET A 1 8.26 -4.14 9.90
C MET A 1 7.63 -2.84 10.38
N PRO A 2 7.18 -2.73 11.63
CA PRO A 2 6.66 -1.48 12.18
C PRO A 2 7.73 -0.38 12.19
N ILE A 3 7.31 0.87 11.96
CA ILE A 3 8.18 2.04 12.16
C ILE A 3 8.01 2.55 13.59
N LYS A 4 9.10 3.01 14.20
CA LYS A 4 9.07 3.72 15.48
C LYS A 4 9.25 5.21 15.25
N ILE A 5 8.41 6.01 15.86
CA ILE A 5 8.50 7.47 15.87
C ILE A 5 8.59 7.97 17.30
N SER A 6 9.27 9.10 17.50
CA SER A 6 9.42 9.74 18.80
C SER A 6 8.69 11.08 18.79
N ILE A 7 7.80 11.25 19.75
CA ILE A 7 7.07 12.50 19.93
C ILE A 7 7.71 13.21 21.13
N PRO A 8 8.24 14.41 20.94
CA PRO A 8 8.89 15.15 22.00
C PRO A 8 7.88 15.65 23.04
N GLU A 9 8.36 15.95 24.20
CA GLU A 9 7.61 16.68 25.19
C GLU A 9 7.22 18.05 24.64
N THR A 10 5.94 18.40 24.71
CA THR A 10 5.43 19.67 24.20
C THR A 10 4.12 20.08 24.88
N GLU A 11 3.81 21.34 24.82
CA GLU A 11 2.49 21.87 25.19
C GLU A 11 1.72 22.27 23.93
N LEU A 12 0.47 21.85 23.87
CA LEU A 12 -0.48 22.23 22.84
C LEU A 12 -1.57 23.09 23.45
N TYR A 13 -1.92 24.19 22.79
CA TYR A 13 -3.09 24.97 23.15
C TYR A 13 -4.33 24.38 22.47
N ASP A 14 -5.31 24.02 23.26
CA ASP A 14 -6.62 23.56 22.81
C ASP A 14 -7.58 24.75 22.77
N GLU A 15 -7.86 25.24 21.57
CA GLU A 15 -8.73 26.41 21.35
C GLU A 15 -10.18 26.13 21.76
N GLU A 16 -10.67 24.89 21.61
CA GLU A 16 -12.05 24.53 21.94
C GLU A 16 -12.30 24.57 23.46
N ASN A 17 -11.34 24.11 24.22
CA ASN A 17 -11.43 24.02 25.69
C ASN A 17 -10.70 25.18 26.38
N ASN A 18 -10.04 26.07 25.63
CA ASN A 18 -9.26 27.20 26.15
C ASN A 18 -8.25 26.80 27.23
N MET A 19 -7.53 25.71 27.00
CA MET A 19 -6.56 25.14 27.94
C MET A 19 -5.31 24.62 27.28
N PHE A 20 -4.21 24.57 28.03
CA PHE A 20 -2.99 23.92 27.58
C PHE A 20 -3.03 22.41 27.90
N ILE A 21 -2.69 21.60 26.92
CA ILE A 21 -2.54 20.16 27.06
C ILE A 21 -1.04 19.86 27.06
N TYR A 22 -0.56 19.27 28.14
CA TYR A 22 0.83 18.85 28.26
C TYR A 22 1.01 17.43 27.75
N ILE A 23 1.85 17.25 26.75
CA ILE A 23 2.16 15.97 26.15
C ILE A 23 3.56 15.56 26.59
N LYS A 24 3.64 14.41 27.28
CA LYS A 24 4.90 13.82 27.69
C LYS A 24 5.63 13.20 26.49
N LYS A 25 6.96 13.23 26.51
CA LYS A 25 7.76 12.50 25.52
C LYS A 25 7.32 11.03 25.45
N GLN A 26 7.00 10.56 24.25
CA GLN A 26 6.54 9.20 24.03
C GLN A 26 7.04 8.63 22.69
N ASP A 27 7.46 7.37 22.71
CA ASP A 27 7.78 6.62 21.52
C ASP A 27 6.61 5.72 21.16
N ILE A 28 6.14 5.79 19.91
CA ILE A 28 5.05 4.95 19.43
C ILE A 28 5.51 4.12 18.23
N SER A 29 4.95 2.92 18.14
CA SER A 29 5.19 2.00 17.01
C SER A 29 3.96 1.97 16.11
N LEU A 30 4.16 2.14 14.81
CA LEU A 30 3.12 2.18 13.81
C LEU A 30 3.27 1.04 12.81
N GLU A 31 2.16 0.47 12.38
CA GLU A 31 2.12 -0.58 11.35
C GLU A 31 1.09 -0.24 10.28
N HIS A 32 1.58 0.04 9.06
CA HIS A 32 0.73 0.22 7.89
C HIS A 32 0.29 -1.15 7.38
N SER A 33 -0.90 -1.60 7.77
CA SER A 33 -1.38 -2.96 7.52
C SER A 33 -2.85 -2.98 7.09
N LEU A 34 -3.32 -4.13 6.62
CA LEU A 34 -4.75 -4.29 6.28
C LEU A 34 -5.65 -4.09 7.50
N VAL A 35 -5.15 -4.39 8.71
CA VAL A 35 -5.90 -4.15 9.95
C VAL A 35 -6.09 -2.66 10.23
N SER A 36 -5.03 -1.85 10.03
CA SER A 36 -5.11 -0.39 10.20
C SER A 36 -6.02 0.25 9.16
N LEU A 37 -5.94 -0.23 7.91
CA LEU A 37 -6.81 0.20 6.82
C LEU A 37 -8.28 -0.05 7.15
N GLN A 38 -8.62 -1.27 7.55
CA GLN A 38 -9.97 -1.67 7.90
C GLN A 38 -10.56 -0.82 9.04
N LYS A 39 -9.79 -0.59 10.12
CA LYS A 39 -10.24 0.24 11.25
C LYS A 39 -10.61 1.66 10.79
N TRP A 40 -9.80 2.24 9.92
CA TRP A 40 -10.02 3.59 9.42
C TRP A 40 -11.25 3.64 8.48
N GLU A 41 -11.36 2.74 7.51
CA GLU A 41 -12.48 2.68 6.57
C GLU A 41 -13.81 2.41 7.28
N GLN A 42 -13.79 1.57 8.33
CA GLN A 42 -14.99 1.34 9.16
C GLN A 42 -15.46 2.61 9.88
N LYS A 43 -14.54 3.49 10.28
CA LYS A 43 -14.89 4.75 10.93
C LYS A 43 -15.37 5.80 9.95
N TRP A 44 -14.60 6.04 8.89
CA TRP A 44 -14.84 7.14 7.96
C TRP A 44 -15.80 6.81 6.82
N LYS A 45 -16.08 5.52 6.57
CA LYS A 45 -16.98 5.02 5.51
C LYS A 45 -16.59 5.46 4.10
N VAL A 46 -15.31 5.69 3.88
CA VAL A 46 -14.73 6.06 2.58
C VAL A 46 -13.49 5.19 2.29
N PRO A 47 -13.18 4.87 1.02
CA PRO A 47 -12.03 4.06 0.66
C PRO A 47 -10.72 4.84 0.83
N PHE A 48 -9.81 4.34 1.67
CA PHE A 48 -8.53 5.01 1.94
C PHE A 48 -7.61 5.02 0.71
N LEU A 49 -7.55 3.93 -0.04
CA LEU A 49 -6.63 3.76 -1.18
C LEU A 49 -7.09 4.51 -2.43
N SER A 50 -8.31 5.04 -2.44
CA SER A 50 -8.82 5.78 -3.58
C SER A 50 -8.12 7.15 -3.71
N LYS A 51 -7.69 7.46 -4.92
CA LYS A 51 -7.16 8.79 -5.27
C LYS A 51 -8.21 9.90 -5.23
N TYR A 52 -9.49 9.52 -5.30
CA TYR A 52 -10.62 10.45 -5.29
C TYR A 52 -11.10 10.80 -3.88
N THR A 53 -10.63 10.09 -2.86
CA THR A 53 -10.92 10.42 -1.46
C THR A 53 -10.09 11.62 -1.03
N ASN A 54 -10.76 12.75 -0.82
CA ASN A 54 -10.11 13.94 -0.27
C ASN A 54 -9.86 13.75 1.24
N LYS A 55 -8.64 13.37 1.61
CA LYS A 55 -8.27 13.11 3.00
C LYS A 55 -7.91 14.42 3.70
N THR A 56 -8.67 14.75 4.72
CA THR A 56 -8.36 15.91 5.58
C THR A 56 -7.18 15.62 6.49
N PRO A 57 -6.50 16.65 7.04
CA PRO A 57 -5.46 16.45 8.06
C PRO A 57 -5.93 15.64 9.27
N GLU A 58 -7.19 15.81 9.67
CA GLU A 58 -7.80 15.03 10.75
C GLU A 58 -7.90 13.53 10.37
N MET A 59 -8.39 13.24 9.18
CA MET A 59 -8.47 11.86 8.66
C MET A 59 -7.09 11.19 8.62
N MET A 60 -6.04 11.94 8.25
CA MET A 60 -4.67 11.42 8.24
C MET A 60 -4.13 11.16 9.65
N ARG A 61 -4.37 12.08 10.61
CA ARG A 61 -4.02 11.84 12.03
C ARG A 61 -4.73 10.62 12.59
N ASP A 62 -6.01 10.46 12.26
CA ASP A 62 -6.78 9.30 12.69
C ASP A 62 -6.27 8.00 12.04
N TYR A 63 -5.77 8.06 10.80
CA TYR A 63 -5.12 6.90 10.18
C TYR A 63 -3.84 6.49 10.92
N ILE A 64 -3.01 7.46 11.32
CA ILE A 64 -1.83 7.19 12.13
C ILE A 64 -2.23 6.54 13.47
N ARG A 65 -3.33 6.98 14.07
CA ARG A 65 -3.90 6.35 15.27
C ARG A 65 -4.31 4.90 14.98
N CYS A 66 -4.96 4.62 13.86
CA CYS A 66 -5.32 3.26 13.45
C CYS A 66 -4.10 2.36 13.20
N MET A 67 -2.97 2.94 12.76
CA MET A 67 -1.68 2.26 12.57
C MET A 67 -0.96 1.96 13.89
N THR A 68 -1.30 2.64 14.98
CA THR A 68 -0.59 2.53 16.25
C THR A 68 -0.81 1.15 16.88
N ILE A 69 0.31 0.46 17.15
CA ILE A 69 0.33 -0.83 17.85
C ILE A 69 0.74 -0.70 19.32
N THR A 70 1.35 0.43 19.70
CA THR A 70 1.63 0.76 21.11
C THR A 70 0.31 0.93 21.86
N GLN A 71 0.21 0.31 23.03
CA GLN A 71 -0.99 0.37 23.87
C GLN A 71 -1.00 1.64 24.73
N ASN A 72 -2.20 2.07 25.12
CA ASN A 72 -2.42 3.18 26.06
C ASN A 72 -1.77 4.51 25.64
N VAL A 73 -1.79 4.80 24.33
CA VAL A 73 -1.35 6.08 23.79
C VAL A 73 -2.45 7.12 23.97
N ASP A 74 -2.10 8.25 24.57
CA ASP A 74 -3.02 9.39 24.71
C ASP A 74 -3.44 9.91 23.33
N PRO A 75 -4.74 10.12 23.06
CA PRO A 75 -5.22 10.65 21.79
C PRO A 75 -4.59 11.97 21.37
N ASP A 76 -4.25 12.86 22.31
CA ASP A 76 -3.67 14.16 22.02
C ASP A 76 -2.23 14.08 21.49
N VAL A 77 -1.54 12.96 21.71
CA VAL A 77 -0.20 12.70 21.16
C VAL A 77 -0.17 12.82 19.63
N TYR A 78 -1.24 12.41 18.95
CA TYR A 78 -1.32 12.51 17.48
C TYR A 78 -1.44 13.95 16.97
N ARG A 79 -1.80 14.90 17.80
CA ARG A 79 -1.81 16.35 17.48
C ARG A 79 -0.41 16.95 17.57
N ALA A 80 0.48 16.32 18.34
CA ALA A 80 1.85 16.78 18.60
C ALA A 80 2.91 16.13 17.70
N ILE A 81 2.54 15.33 16.72
CA ILE A 81 3.52 14.70 15.82
C ILE A 81 4.30 15.76 15.05
N PRO A 82 5.64 15.82 15.21
CA PRO A 82 6.47 16.77 14.48
C PRO A 82 6.39 16.57 12.97
N ALA A 83 6.55 17.65 12.21
CA ALA A 83 6.52 17.58 10.74
C ALA A 83 7.57 16.59 10.16
N SER A 84 8.74 16.48 10.79
CA SER A 84 9.77 15.51 10.40
C SER A 84 9.32 14.06 10.58
N GLU A 85 8.67 13.75 11.71
CA GLU A 85 8.13 12.42 11.97
C GLU A 85 6.92 12.14 11.07
N PHE A 86 6.08 13.14 10.81
CA PHE A 86 4.97 13.01 9.87
C PHE A 86 5.46 12.64 8.46
N LYS A 87 6.52 13.30 7.98
CA LYS A 87 7.15 12.95 6.71
C LYS A 87 7.65 11.50 6.70
N ARG A 88 8.35 11.06 7.77
CA ARG A 88 8.80 9.66 7.90
C ARG A 88 7.66 8.66 7.86
N ILE A 89 6.50 9.01 8.45
CA ILE A 89 5.29 8.17 8.39
C ILE A 89 4.76 8.08 6.96
N VAL A 90 4.70 9.20 6.23
CA VAL A 90 4.26 9.21 4.83
C VAL A 90 5.21 8.37 3.97
N ASP A 91 6.52 8.59 4.09
CA ASP A 91 7.53 7.81 3.38
C ASP A 91 7.39 6.29 3.66
N TYR A 92 7.10 5.92 4.92
CA TYR A 92 6.84 4.54 5.30
C TYR A 92 5.56 3.96 4.69
N ILE A 93 4.47 4.74 4.62
CA ILE A 93 3.20 4.30 4.00
C ILE A 93 3.40 4.06 2.50
N GLU A 94 4.20 4.91 1.84
CA GLU A 94 4.44 4.85 0.40
C GLU A 94 5.52 3.85 -0.01
N ASP A 95 6.33 3.37 0.94
CA ASP A 95 7.39 2.40 0.67
C ASP A 95 6.80 1.11 0.07
N PRO A 96 7.27 0.66 -1.09
CA PRO A 96 6.80 -0.59 -1.70
C PRO A 96 7.10 -1.83 -0.85
N MET A 97 8.08 -1.78 0.07
CA MET A 97 8.49 -2.87 0.97
C MET A 97 8.70 -4.22 0.25
N THR A 98 9.13 -4.17 -0.99
CA THR A 98 9.32 -5.36 -1.84
C THR A 98 10.40 -5.12 -2.89
N ALA A 99 11.14 -6.18 -3.24
CA ALA A 99 12.06 -6.19 -4.37
C ALA A 99 11.38 -6.61 -5.68
N THR A 100 10.13 -7.09 -5.60
CA THR A 100 9.39 -7.58 -6.77
C THR A 100 8.79 -6.41 -7.55
N THR A 101 9.03 -6.37 -8.85
CA THR A 101 8.40 -5.42 -9.77
C THR A 101 7.52 -6.18 -10.76
N ILE A 102 6.23 -5.90 -10.74
CA ILE A 102 5.29 -6.41 -11.73
C ILE A 102 4.99 -5.27 -12.72
N ARG A 103 5.23 -5.51 -14.01
CA ARG A 103 4.81 -4.59 -15.06
C ARG A 103 3.28 -4.65 -15.14
N LYS A 104 2.62 -3.60 -14.70
CA LYS A 104 1.17 -3.46 -14.92
C LYS A 104 0.98 -3.01 -16.37
N ASP A 105 0.17 -3.75 -17.14
CA ASP A 105 -0.43 -3.19 -18.36
C ASP A 105 -1.23 -1.96 -17.90
N GLU A 106 -0.99 -0.81 -18.51
CA GLU A 106 -1.46 0.54 -18.09
C GLU A 106 -3.00 0.74 -18.23
N LYS A 107 -3.78 -0.31 -18.16
CA LYS A 107 -5.24 -0.14 -18.10
C LYS A 107 -5.60 0.39 -16.72
N PRO A 108 -6.15 1.61 -16.64
CA PRO A 108 -6.56 2.16 -15.35
C PRO A 108 -7.59 1.22 -14.73
N ASN A 109 -7.22 0.60 -13.62
CA ASN A 109 -8.18 -0.17 -12.83
C ASN A 109 -9.18 0.83 -12.24
N ARG A 110 -10.45 0.75 -12.68
CA ARG A 110 -11.53 1.60 -12.18
C ARG A 110 -12.14 1.06 -10.87
N GLU A 111 -11.67 -0.07 -10.42
CA GLU A 111 -12.16 -0.69 -9.19
C GLU A 111 -11.70 0.10 -7.97
N ILE A 112 -12.66 0.41 -7.10
CA ILE A 112 -12.38 1.06 -5.82
C ILE A 112 -11.93 -0.03 -4.86
N ILE A 113 -10.66 -0.03 -4.49
CA ILE A 113 -10.07 -1.02 -3.60
C ILE A 113 -10.34 -0.60 -2.15
N THR A 114 -11.05 -1.47 -1.41
CA THR A 114 -11.31 -1.34 0.03
C THR A 114 -10.67 -2.50 0.81
N ALA A 115 -10.66 -2.39 2.13
CA ALA A 115 -10.16 -3.45 3.00
C ALA A 115 -10.88 -4.78 2.76
N GLU A 116 -12.21 -4.75 2.56
CA GLU A 116 -13.03 -5.95 2.30
C GLU A 116 -12.64 -6.64 1.00
N ILE A 117 -12.36 -5.87 -0.05
CA ILE A 117 -11.91 -6.41 -1.34
C ILE A 117 -10.54 -7.08 -1.18
N ILE A 118 -9.64 -6.50 -0.39
CA ILE A 118 -8.32 -7.11 -0.12
C ILE A 118 -8.49 -8.40 0.67
N TYR A 119 -9.37 -8.45 1.67
CA TYR A 119 -9.69 -9.70 2.38
C TYR A 119 -10.29 -10.75 1.45
N TYR A 120 -11.18 -10.37 0.52
CA TYR A 120 -11.71 -11.27 -0.48
C TYR A 120 -10.57 -11.87 -1.35
N TRP A 121 -9.65 -11.04 -1.84
CA TRP A 121 -8.50 -11.53 -2.60
C TRP A 121 -7.60 -12.46 -1.79
N MET A 122 -7.40 -12.20 -0.50
CA MET A 122 -6.65 -13.11 0.37
C MET A 122 -7.32 -14.49 0.43
N VAL A 123 -8.63 -14.53 0.61
CA VAL A 123 -9.40 -15.79 0.63
C VAL A 123 -9.32 -16.51 -0.72
N GLU A 124 -9.53 -15.80 -1.82
CA GLU A 124 -9.47 -16.34 -3.18
C GLU A 124 -8.10 -16.96 -3.50
N HIS A 125 -7.03 -16.33 -3.05
CA HIS A 125 -5.67 -16.83 -3.26
C HIS A 125 -5.18 -17.82 -2.19
N GLY A 126 -5.98 -18.10 -1.16
CA GLY A 126 -5.60 -18.97 -0.06
C GLY A 126 -4.46 -18.39 0.79
N ILE A 127 -4.39 -17.04 0.90
CA ILE A 127 -3.38 -16.35 1.70
C ILE A 127 -3.81 -16.44 3.18
N PRO A 128 -2.93 -16.92 4.08
CA PRO A 128 -3.24 -17.06 5.50
C PRO A 128 -3.66 -15.72 6.15
N PRO A 129 -4.63 -15.73 7.08
CA PRO A 129 -5.16 -14.51 7.69
C PRO A 129 -4.12 -13.74 8.53
N GLU A 130 -3.00 -14.36 8.93
CA GLU A 130 -1.91 -13.71 9.65
C GLU A 130 -1.25 -12.61 8.82
N TYR A 131 -1.27 -12.72 7.47
CA TYR A 131 -0.66 -11.78 6.53
C TYR A 131 -1.38 -10.41 6.53
N ARG A 132 -2.58 -10.30 7.10
CA ARG A 132 -3.26 -9.01 7.33
C ARG A 132 -2.46 -8.02 8.17
N LYS A 133 -1.46 -8.50 8.94
CA LYS A 133 -0.53 -7.69 9.73
C LYS A 133 0.74 -7.30 8.97
N TRP A 134 0.94 -7.80 7.76
CA TRP A 134 2.06 -7.39 6.94
C TRP A 134 1.91 -5.93 6.52
N HIS A 135 3.03 -5.32 6.13
CA HIS A 135 2.96 -4.03 5.47
C HIS A 135 2.02 -4.12 4.27
N LEU A 136 1.08 -3.19 4.17
CA LEU A 136 -0.02 -3.28 3.19
C LEU A 136 0.49 -3.43 1.75
N ASN A 137 1.53 -2.66 1.39
CA ASN A 137 2.11 -2.72 0.04
C ASN A 137 2.75 -4.09 -0.25
N SER A 138 3.39 -4.73 0.75
CA SER A 138 3.91 -6.10 0.61
C SER A 138 2.80 -7.13 0.42
N LEU A 139 1.68 -6.97 1.15
CA LEU A 139 0.51 -7.84 1.00
C LEU A 139 -0.12 -7.68 -0.39
N LEU A 140 -0.32 -6.44 -0.85
CA LEU A 140 -0.85 -6.16 -2.18
C LEU A 140 0.07 -6.71 -3.28
N MET A 141 1.39 -6.62 -3.10
CA MET A 141 2.33 -7.22 -4.04
C MET A 141 2.23 -8.75 -4.06
N LEU A 142 2.10 -9.40 -2.90
CA LEU A 142 1.88 -10.84 -2.82
C LEU A 142 0.60 -11.26 -3.57
N ILE A 143 -0.51 -10.54 -3.37
CA ILE A 143 -1.77 -10.78 -4.08
C ILE A 143 -1.56 -10.65 -5.60
N ASN A 144 -0.88 -9.59 -6.05
CA ASN A 144 -0.55 -9.41 -7.47
C ASN A 144 0.28 -10.58 -8.02
N VAL A 145 1.30 -11.04 -7.29
CA VAL A 145 2.11 -12.22 -7.68
C VAL A 145 1.24 -13.46 -7.80
N CYS A 146 0.34 -13.70 -6.84
CA CYS A 146 -0.60 -14.83 -6.88
C CYS A 146 -1.50 -14.77 -8.10
N SER A 147 -2.03 -13.58 -8.41
CA SER A 147 -2.88 -13.34 -9.58
C SER A 147 -2.12 -13.59 -10.90
N GLU A 148 -0.91 -13.04 -11.05
CA GLU A 148 -0.06 -13.24 -12.23
C GLU A 148 0.31 -14.72 -12.44
N LYS A 149 0.64 -15.43 -11.36
CA LYS A 149 1.00 -16.87 -11.43
C LYS A 149 -0.17 -17.78 -11.74
N ARG A 150 -1.40 -17.38 -11.40
CA ARG A 150 -2.64 -18.12 -11.71
C ARG A 150 -3.24 -17.73 -13.06
N ALA A 151 -2.85 -16.57 -13.61
CA ALA A 151 -3.32 -16.16 -14.92
C ALA A 151 -2.91 -17.22 -15.97
N PRO A 152 -3.84 -17.67 -16.84
CA PRO A 152 -3.48 -18.56 -17.93
C PRO A 152 -2.42 -17.89 -18.80
N GLU A 153 -1.42 -18.66 -19.24
CA GLU A 153 -0.39 -18.15 -20.14
C GLU A 153 -1.06 -17.42 -21.31
N LYS A 154 -0.70 -16.14 -21.48
CA LYS A 154 -1.20 -15.36 -22.63
C LYS A 154 -0.79 -16.08 -23.90
N LYS A 155 -1.75 -16.77 -24.56
CA LYS A 155 -1.51 -17.32 -25.89
C LYS A 155 -1.07 -16.16 -26.78
N ARG A 156 0.11 -16.31 -27.39
CA ARG A 156 0.58 -15.31 -28.36
C ARG A 156 -0.48 -15.13 -29.43
N SER A 157 -0.78 -13.90 -29.80
CA SER A 157 -1.69 -13.64 -30.91
C SER A 157 -1.11 -14.22 -32.21
N GLN A 158 -1.96 -14.57 -33.17
CA GLN A 158 -1.49 -15.06 -34.47
C GLN A 158 -0.53 -14.07 -35.13
N SER A 159 -0.75 -12.78 -34.93
CA SER A 159 0.15 -11.71 -35.41
C SER A 159 1.54 -11.80 -34.78
N GLU A 160 1.62 -11.94 -33.44
CA GLU A 160 2.90 -12.08 -32.73
C GLU A 160 3.65 -13.36 -33.11
N ILE A 161 2.93 -14.45 -33.36
CA ILE A 161 3.51 -15.70 -33.85
C ILE A 161 4.08 -15.50 -35.26
N ASN A 162 3.33 -14.85 -36.14
CA ASN A 162 3.77 -14.57 -37.48
C ASN A 162 5.00 -13.63 -37.52
N ASP A 163 5.02 -12.59 -36.68
CA ASP A 163 6.16 -11.67 -36.57
C ASP A 163 7.39 -12.37 -35.99
N TYR A 164 7.21 -13.26 -35.01
CA TYR A 164 8.30 -14.09 -34.50
C TYR A 164 8.88 -14.97 -35.63
N HIS A 165 8.04 -15.66 -36.40
CA HIS A 165 8.49 -16.48 -37.52
C HIS A 165 9.18 -15.65 -38.61
N ARG A 166 8.68 -14.46 -38.90
CA ARG A 166 9.33 -13.53 -39.87
C ARG A 166 10.75 -13.17 -39.42
N ARG A 167 10.92 -12.83 -38.13
CA ARG A 167 12.24 -12.49 -37.55
C ARG A 167 13.19 -13.67 -37.59
N ILE A 168 12.76 -14.86 -37.18
CA ILE A 168 13.58 -16.07 -37.23
C ILE A 168 13.97 -16.42 -38.67
N ASN A 169 13.02 -16.35 -39.59
CA ASN A 169 13.30 -16.61 -41.00
C ASN A 169 14.28 -15.59 -41.61
N ALA A 170 14.14 -14.30 -41.27
CA ALA A 170 15.09 -13.27 -41.67
C ALA A 170 16.51 -13.53 -41.12
N MET A 171 16.63 -13.87 -39.86
CA MET A 171 17.91 -14.24 -39.26
C MET A 171 18.53 -15.47 -39.89
N ASN A 172 17.74 -16.50 -40.16
CA ASN A 172 18.22 -17.72 -40.83
C ASN A 172 18.67 -17.45 -42.28
N ARG A 173 17.92 -16.65 -43.03
CA ARG A 173 18.32 -16.22 -44.40
C ARG A 173 19.66 -15.46 -44.39
N ALA A 174 19.85 -14.54 -43.43
CA ALA A 174 21.11 -13.84 -43.24
C ALA A 174 22.26 -14.79 -42.88
N ARG A 175 22.00 -15.74 -41.97
CA ARG A 175 23.01 -16.70 -41.51
C ARG A 175 23.44 -17.70 -42.58
N PHE A 176 22.51 -18.16 -43.40
CA PHE A 176 22.77 -19.20 -44.41
C PHE A 176 22.90 -18.64 -45.83
N ASN A 177 22.88 -17.30 -45.99
CA ASN A 177 22.97 -16.60 -47.27
C ASN A 177 21.99 -17.15 -48.34
N SER A 178 20.80 -17.59 -47.90
CA SER A 178 19.79 -18.19 -48.74
C SER A 178 18.76 -17.16 -49.19
N LYS A 179 18.40 -17.23 -50.51
CA LYS A 179 17.39 -16.34 -51.11
C LYS A 179 15.99 -16.97 -51.13
N GLY A 180 15.75 -17.93 -50.21
CA GLY A 180 14.58 -18.78 -50.10
C GLY A 180 13.23 -18.26 -50.42
#